data_e9b76f623a48058a01358fd9587974f3
#
_entry.id   e9b76f623a48058a01358fd9587974f3
#
_cell.length_a   1.000
_cell.length_b   1.000
_cell.length_c   1.000
_cell.angle_alpha   90.00
_cell.angle_beta   90.00
_cell.angle_gamma   90.00
#
_symmetry.space_group_name_H-M   'P 1'
#
loop_
_entity.id
_entity.type
_entity.pdbx_description
1 polymer ?
#
loop_
_entity_poly.entity_id
_entity_poly.type
_entity_poly.pdbx_seq_one_letter_code
_entity_poly.pdbx_strand_id
1 'polypeptide(L)'
;MPMTTPALSRRAFLGAAAAAPLAFSTALRGARDVPVGLELYSVRTELAKDLLATVAAVGRMGYQVVEFYAPYLDWTPETAKSVRKVLDDTGLTCHSTHNNGPSFTGDGLKKAIELNQTIGSHAIIMASAPRATGIDGWQRVADQLSSIAQQLKPLGMATGYHNHQIEWREVEGKRPMDVLAAGTPKDVILQFDVGTCLEVGADPIAWINANPGRIKSVHCKDWSAGTGYNVPFGEGAAPWKAIFDAVEKTGGVEYYLVEQETGAQSGGELPMVQRCLDNWKKLRA
;
A
#
# COMPACT_ATOMS: atom_id res chain seq x y z
N MET A 1 43.39 48.22 -46.67
CA MET A 1 43.50 46.83 -46.22
C MET A 1 42.22 46.45 -45.49
N PRO A 2 41.38 45.56 -46.00
CA PRO A 2 40.14 45.16 -45.34
C PRO A 2 40.45 44.04 -44.34
N MET A 3 39.94 44.16 -43.10
CA MET A 3 39.99 43.14 -42.06
C MET A 3 38.96 42.06 -42.35
N THR A 4 39.42 40.82 -42.47
CA THR A 4 38.62 39.63 -42.64
C THR A 4 38.22 39.08 -41.29
N THR A 5 36.90 38.96 -41.03
CA THR A 5 36.31 38.26 -39.89
C THR A 5 36.38 36.72 -40.15
N PRO A 6 36.79 35.92 -39.17
CA PRO A 6 36.77 34.47 -39.34
C PRO A 6 35.34 33.90 -39.13
N ALA A 7 34.92 33.10 -40.13
CA ALA A 7 33.65 32.38 -40.06
C ALA A 7 33.75 31.22 -39.07
N LEU A 8 32.81 31.16 -38.12
CA LEU A 8 32.62 30.04 -37.17
C LEU A 8 32.16 28.78 -37.93
N SER A 9 32.89 27.72 -37.82
CA SER A 9 32.62 26.46 -38.49
C SER A 9 31.41 25.72 -37.84
N ARG A 10 30.59 25.11 -38.68
CA ARG A 10 29.40 24.32 -38.27
C ARG A 10 29.69 23.11 -37.37
N ARG A 11 30.97 22.81 -37.04
CA ARG A 11 31.37 21.73 -36.16
C ARG A 11 31.43 22.10 -34.65
N ALA A 12 31.33 23.38 -34.30
CA ALA A 12 31.38 23.85 -32.90
C ALA A 12 30.01 23.87 -32.20
N PHE A 13 28.91 23.44 -32.86
CA PHE A 13 27.56 23.48 -32.31
C PHE A 13 27.02 22.15 -31.80
N LEU A 14 27.84 21.09 -31.79
CA LEU A 14 27.42 19.73 -31.37
C LEU A 14 28.13 19.21 -30.12
N GLY A 15 28.59 20.09 -29.23
CA GLY A 15 29.40 19.71 -28.09
C GLY A 15 28.95 20.17 -26.72
N ALA A 16 27.65 20.58 -26.52
CA ALA A 16 27.17 20.97 -25.21
C ALA A 16 25.74 20.47 -24.95
N ALA A 17 25.52 19.16 -25.11
CA ALA A 17 24.42 18.50 -24.39
C ALA A 17 24.91 18.30 -22.96
N ALA A 18 24.84 19.35 -22.14
CA ALA A 18 25.01 19.24 -20.71
C ALA A 18 23.90 18.32 -20.19
N ALA A 19 24.28 17.14 -19.73
CA ALA A 19 23.43 16.30 -18.90
C ALA A 19 23.11 17.10 -17.63
N ALA A 20 21.97 17.80 -17.66
CA ALA A 20 21.39 18.31 -16.44
C ALA A 20 21.01 17.08 -15.60
N PRO A 21 21.52 16.94 -14.36
CA PRO A 21 20.97 15.93 -13.47
C PRO A 21 19.48 16.28 -13.32
N LEU A 22 18.62 15.32 -13.66
CA LEU A 22 17.24 15.32 -13.21
C LEU A 22 17.32 15.28 -11.68
N ALA A 23 17.42 16.45 -11.06
CA ALA A 23 17.11 16.61 -9.66
C ALA A 23 15.63 16.25 -9.57
N PHE A 24 15.35 15.02 -9.15
CA PHE A 24 14.08 14.69 -8.55
C PHE A 24 13.92 15.68 -7.38
N SER A 25 13.22 16.75 -7.64
CA SER A 25 12.73 17.61 -6.59
C SER A 25 11.78 16.71 -5.79
N THR A 26 12.27 16.19 -4.66
CA THR A 26 11.44 15.81 -3.53
C THR A 26 10.85 17.12 -3.02
N ALA A 27 9.92 17.70 -3.79
CA ALA A 27 9.03 18.71 -3.25
C ALA A 27 8.45 18.05 -2.00
N LEU A 28 8.65 18.66 -0.85
CA LEU A 28 7.91 18.37 0.37
C LEU A 28 6.42 18.43 -0.03
N ARG A 29 5.83 17.26 -0.35
CA ARG A 29 4.38 17.15 -0.52
C ARG A 29 3.81 17.55 0.82
N GLY A 30 3.07 18.61 0.85
CA GLY A 30 2.35 19.00 2.04
C GLY A 30 1.45 17.84 2.48
N ALA A 31 1.26 17.67 3.77
CA ALA A 31 0.48 16.62 4.43
C ALA A 31 -0.91 16.33 3.77
N ARG A 32 -1.38 17.23 2.91
CA ARG A 32 -2.69 17.18 2.22
C ARG A 32 -2.69 16.43 0.89
N ASP A 33 -1.54 16.08 0.34
CA ASP A 33 -1.42 15.53 -1.03
C ASP A 33 -1.29 14.00 -1.10
N VAL A 34 -1.21 13.29 0.04
CA VAL A 34 -1.13 11.84 0.05
C VAL A 34 -2.52 11.25 -0.19
N PRO A 35 -2.72 10.46 -1.27
CA PRO A 35 -4.04 9.99 -1.66
C PRO A 35 -4.63 8.98 -0.66
N VAL A 36 -5.97 9.03 -0.53
CA VAL A 36 -6.74 8.07 0.26
C VAL A 36 -7.40 7.03 -0.63
N GLY A 37 -7.28 5.80 -0.24
CA GLY A 37 -7.85 4.64 -0.90
C GLY A 37 -8.72 3.80 0.02
N LEU A 38 -9.22 2.71 -0.56
CA LEU A 38 -10.00 1.70 0.11
C LEU A 38 -9.36 0.32 -0.09
N GLU A 39 -9.12 -0.39 1.02
CA GLU A 39 -8.94 -1.85 0.98
C GLU A 39 -10.29 -2.48 0.66
N LEU A 40 -10.37 -3.15 -0.49
CA LEU A 40 -11.64 -3.61 -1.04
C LEU A 40 -12.26 -4.80 -0.28
N TYR A 41 -11.52 -5.41 0.63
CA TYR A 41 -12.10 -6.35 1.59
C TYR A 41 -13.21 -5.72 2.43
N SER A 42 -13.15 -4.41 2.62
CA SER A 42 -14.19 -3.61 3.29
C SER A 42 -15.56 -3.66 2.60
N VAL A 43 -15.58 -3.97 1.30
CA VAL A 43 -16.78 -4.06 0.45
C VAL A 43 -16.89 -5.42 -0.24
N ARG A 44 -16.35 -6.47 0.40
CA ARG A 44 -16.24 -7.83 -0.17
C ARG A 44 -17.56 -8.44 -0.58
N THR A 45 -18.64 -8.15 0.15
CA THR A 45 -19.98 -8.67 -0.15
C THR A 45 -20.55 -8.01 -1.41
N GLU A 46 -20.33 -6.71 -1.58
CA GLU A 46 -20.75 -5.98 -2.78
C GLU A 46 -19.88 -6.37 -3.99
N LEU A 47 -18.56 -6.54 -3.80
CA LEU A 47 -17.67 -7.06 -4.86
C LEU A 47 -18.07 -8.44 -5.36
N ALA A 48 -18.52 -9.32 -4.47
CA ALA A 48 -18.99 -10.67 -4.84
C ALA A 48 -20.29 -10.62 -5.67
N LYS A 49 -21.11 -9.58 -5.52
CA LYS A 49 -22.32 -9.39 -6.33
C LYS A 49 -22.00 -8.81 -7.70
N ASP A 50 -21.19 -7.77 -7.75
CA ASP A 50 -20.78 -7.10 -8.99
C ASP A 50 -19.44 -6.37 -8.77
N LEU A 51 -18.37 -6.99 -9.25
CA LEU A 51 -17.01 -6.47 -9.14
C LEU A 51 -16.87 -5.08 -9.76
N LEU A 52 -17.29 -4.91 -11.02
CA LEU A 52 -17.04 -3.69 -11.77
C LEU A 52 -17.89 -2.52 -11.27
N ALA A 53 -19.17 -2.78 -10.98
CA ALA A 53 -20.07 -1.76 -10.44
C ALA A 53 -19.63 -1.29 -9.04
N THR A 54 -19.12 -2.21 -8.20
CA THR A 54 -18.62 -1.88 -6.85
C THR A 54 -17.35 -1.02 -6.92
N VAL A 55 -16.37 -1.40 -7.76
CA VAL A 55 -15.15 -0.58 -7.96
C VAL A 55 -15.52 0.80 -8.49
N ALA A 56 -16.43 0.88 -9.46
CA ALA A 56 -16.92 2.17 -9.97
C ALA A 56 -17.65 3.00 -8.89
N ALA A 57 -18.40 2.36 -7.98
CA ALA A 57 -19.05 3.04 -6.86
C ALA A 57 -18.03 3.65 -5.89
N VAL A 58 -16.95 2.92 -5.57
CA VAL A 58 -15.83 3.40 -4.72
C VAL A 58 -15.18 4.65 -5.33
N GLY A 59 -14.93 4.65 -6.65
CA GLY A 59 -14.40 5.83 -7.34
C GLY A 59 -15.36 7.03 -7.28
N ARG A 60 -16.66 6.81 -7.50
CA ARG A 60 -17.67 7.87 -7.39
C ARG A 60 -17.83 8.49 -6.00
N MET A 61 -17.49 7.73 -4.94
CA MET A 61 -17.45 8.26 -3.56
C MET A 61 -16.32 9.28 -3.37
N GLY A 62 -15.27 9.19 -4.19
CA GLY A 62 -14.10 10.08 -4.13
C GLY A 62 -12.87 9.46 -3.48
N TYR A 63 -12.82 8.15 -3.32
CA TYR A 63 -11.56 7.45 -3.11
C TYR A 63 -10.66 7.59 -4.33
N GLN A 64 -9.35 7.60 -4.14
CA GLN A 64 -8.35 7.81 -5.19
C GLN A 64 -7.54 6.55 -5.48
N VAL A 65 -7.44 5.66 -4.50
CA VAL A 65 -6.69 4.41 -4.58
C VAL A 65 -7.58 3.24 -4.16
N VAL A 66 -7.36 2.07 -4.74
CA VAL A 66 -7.94 0.81 -4.26
C VAL A 66 -6.85 -0.23 -4.09
N GLU A 67 -7.06 -1.14 -3.15
CA GLU A 67 -6.27 -2.36 -2.98
C GLU A 67 -7.17 -3.57 -3.15
N PHE A 68 -6.84 -4.46 -4.08
CA PHE A 68 -7.54 -5.73 -4.25
C PHE A 68 -6.94 -6.80 -3.34
N TYR A 69 -7.77 -7.75 -2.90
CA TYR A 69 -7.35 -8.86 -2.04
C TYR A 69 -7.40 -10.22 -2.78
N ALA A 70 -6.92 -11.28 -2.14
CA ALA A 70 -6.59 -12.58 -2.74
C ALA A 70 -7.52 -13.16 -3.82
N PRO A 71 -8.87 -13.04 -3.82
CA PRO A 71 -9.73 -13.53 -4.90
C PRO A 71 -9.42 -12.97 -6.29
N TYR A 72 -8.72 -11.84 -6.40
CA TYR A 72 -8.30 -11.31 -7.69
C TYR A 72 -7.38 -12.29 -8.47
N LEU A 73 -6.70 -13.20 -7.78
CA LEU A 73 -5.87 -14.23 -8.40
C LEU A 73 -6.66 -15.23 -9.25
N ASP A 74 -7.98 -15.32 -9.06
CA ASP A 74 -8.84 -16.18 -9.86
C ASP A 74 -9.29 -15.49 -11.17
N TRP A 75 -8.97 -14.21 -11.36
CA TRP A 75 -9.33 -13.49 -12.56
C TRP A 75 -8.69 -14.06 -13.82
N THR A 76 -9.45 -13.97 -14.91
CA THR A 76 -8.91 -14.14 -16.25
C THR A 76 -8.22 -12.85 -16.70
N PRO A 77 -7.36 -12.90 -17.74
CA PRO A 77 -6.80 -11.70 -18.34
C PRO A 77 -7.87 -10.68 -18.79
N GLU A 78 -9.02 -11.15 -19.27
CA GLU A 78 -10.14 -10.32 -19.70
C GLU A 78 -10.79 -9.61 -18.51
N THR A 79 -10.95 -10.30 -17.38
CA THR A 79 -11.44 -9.69 -16.13
C THR A 79 -10.49 -8.60 -15.66
N ALA A 80 -9.18 -8.86 -15.63
CA ALA A 80 -8.17 -7.88 -15.24
C ALA A 80 -8.19 -6.62 -16.14
N LYS A 81 -8.34 -6.80 -17.46
CA LYS A 81 -8.50 -5.68 -18.41
C LYS A 81 -9.79 -4.89 -18.18
N SER A 82 -10.88 -5.57 -17.86
CA SER A 82 -12.15 -4.91 -17.52
C SER A 82 -12.04 -4.09 -16.25
N VAL A 83 -11.37 -4.62 -15.22
CA VAL A 83 -11.06 -3.88 -13.99
C VAL A 83 -10.16 -2.68 -14.31
N ARG A 84 -9.07 -2.86 -15.08
CA ARG A 84 -8.20 -1.75 -15.50
C ARG A 84 -9.01 -0.63 -16.16
N LYS A 85 -9.93 -0.99 -17.06
CA LYS A 85 -10.79 0.00 -17.71
C LYS A 85 -11.65 0.77 -16.70
N VAL A 86 -12.23 0.10 -15.71
CA VAL A 86 -13.03 0.78 -14.66
C VAL A 86 -12.17 1.71 -13.82
N LEU A 87 -10.94 1.30 -13.48
CA LEU A 87 -9.99 2.16 -12.77
C LEU A 87 -9.69 3.43 -13.58
N ASP A 88 -9.42 3.29 -14.89
CA ASP A 88 -9.18 4.42 -15.79
C ASP A 88 -10.41 5.35 -15.91
N ASP A 89 -11.60 4.77 -16.13
CA ASP A 89 -12.85 5.51 -16.29
C ASP A 89 -13.23 6.31 -15.03
N THR A 90 -12.80 5.87 -13.85
CA THR A 90 -13.14 6.50 -12.56
C THR A 90 -12.00 7.31 -11.95
N GLY A 91 -10.81 7.30 -12.57
CA GLY A 91 -9.61 7.95 -12.04
C GLY A 91 -9.01 7.26 -10.82
N LEU A 92 -9.44 6.02 -10.52
CA LEU A 92 -8.85 5.22 -9.46
C LEU A 92 -7.48 4.65 -9.88
N THR A 93 -6.58 4.54 -8.92
CA THR A 93 -5.31 3.83 -9.07
C THR A 93 -5.27 2.60 -8.15
N CYS A 94 -4.48 1.60 -8.54
CA CYS A 94 -4.17 0.46 -7.68
C CYS A 94 -2.65 0.43 -7.51
N HIS A 95 -2.16 0.60 -6.29
CA HIS A 95 -0.72 0.63 -6.01
C HIS A 95 -0.21 -0.69 -5.45
N SER A 96 -1.06 -1.41 -4.74
CA SER A 96 -0.77 -2.69 -4.11
C SER A 96 -1.95 -3.65 -4.18
N THR A 97 -1.66 -4.92 -3.97
CA THR A 97 -2.66 -5.97 -3.78
C THR A 97 -2.32 -6.82 -2.56
N HIS A 98 -3.34 -7.27 -1.82
CA HIS A 98 -3.22 -8.25 -0.75
C HIS A 98 -3.21 -9.68 -1.29
N ASN A 99 -2.23 -10.45 -0.88
CA ASN A 99 -1.94 -11.76 -1.43
C ASN A 99 -1.77 -12.82 -0.35
N ASN A 100 -2.10 -14.05 -0.69
CA ASN A 100 -1.88 -15.22 0.14
C ASN A 100 -0.65 -16.02 -0.31
N GLY A 101 -0.27 -17.05 0.43
CA GLY A 101 0.93 -17.85 0.19
C GLY A 101 1.15 -18.34 -1.25
N PRO A 102 0.14 -18.84 -1.99
CA PRO A 102 0.28 -19.25 -3.39
C PRO A 102 0.84 -18.17 -4.32
N SER A 103 0.55 -16.89 -4.08
CA SER A 103 1.05 -15.76 -4.89
C SER A 103 2.56 -15.52 -4.78
N PHE A 104 3.23 -16.20 -3.85
CA PHE A 104 4.65 -16.01 -3.58
C PHE A 104 5.52 -17.21 -4.03
N THR A 105 4.96 -18.11 -4.81
CA THR A 105 5.67 -19.31 -5.28
C THR A 105 5.31 -19.66 -6.73
N GLY A 106 6.32 -20.11 -7.51
CA GLY A 106 6.13 -20.73 -8.81
C GLY A 106 5.20 -19.98 -9.77
N ASP A 107 4.22 -20.67 -10.32
CA ASP A 107 3.28 -20.09 -11.29
C ASP A 107 2.28 -19.12 -10.65
N GLY A 108 2.03 -19.24 -9.35
CA GLY A 108 1.22 -18.26 -8.63
C GLY A 108 1.86 -16.88 -8.60
N LEU A 109 3.18 -16.79 -8.40
CA LEU A 109 3.90 -15.52 -8.46
C LEU A 109 3.87 -14.92 -9.88
N LYS A 110 4.07 -15.74 -10.92
CA LYS A 110 3.97 -15.27 -12.31
C LYS A 110 2.61 -14.67 -12.59
N LYS A 111 1.54 -15.39 -12.22
CA LYS A 111 0.16 -14.92 -12.39
C LYS A 111 -0.10 -13.64 -11.59
N ALA A 112 0.37 -13.55 -10.35
CA ALA A 112 0.25 -12.33 -9.54
C ALA A 112 0.95 -11.14 -10.22
N ILE A 113 2.15 -11.33 -10.76
CA ILE A 113 2.88 -10.30 -11.51
C ILE A 113 2.07 -9.81 -12.71
N GLU A 114 1.59 -10.73 -13.57
CA GLU A 114 0.84 -10.40 -14.78
C GLU A 114 -0.46 -9.64 -14.48
N LEU A 115 -1.20 -10.07 -13.46
CA LEU A 115 -2.44 -9.41 -13.05
C LEU A 115 -2.16 -8.01 -12.46
N ASN A 116 -1.15 -7.88 -11.59
CA ASN A 116 -0.77 -6.60 -11.01
C ASN A 116 -0.31 -5.61 -12.10
N GLN A 117 0.53 -6.03 -13.04
CA GLN A 117 0.94 -5.20 -14.16
C GLN A 117 -0.26 -4.75 -15.01
N THR A 118 -1.24 -5.64 -15.24
CA THR A 118 -2.44 -5.32 -16.01
C THR A 118 -3.28 -4.24 -15.34
N ILE A 119 -3.49 -4.32 -14.02
CA ILE A 119 -4.29 -3.32 -13.29
C ILE A 119 -3.48 -2.09 -12.86
N GLY A 120 -2.17 -2.06 -13.15
CA GLY A 120 -1.28 -0.94 -12.82
C GLY A 120 -0.75 -0.94 -11.39
N SER A 121 -0.90 -2.05 -10.67
CA SER A 121 -0.29 -2.23 -9.35
C SER A 121 1.19 -2.57 -9.47
N HIS A 122 1.99 -2.02 -8.57
CA HIS A 122 3.42 -2.25 -8.53
C HIS A 122 3.91 -2.94 -7.24
N ALA A 123 2.99 -3.27 -6.31
CA ALA A 123 3.36 -3.96 -5.07
C ALA A 123 2.47 -5.19 -4.80
N ILE A 124 3.10 -6.32 -4.55
CA ILE A 124 2.46 -7.58 -4.16
C ILE A 124 2.72 -7.77 -2.66
N ILE A 125 1.71 -7.48 -1.83
CA ILE A 125 1.82 -7.51 -0.37
C ILE A 125 1.36 -8.85 0.17
N MET A 126 2.17 -9.48 1.00
CA MET A 126 1.77 -10.66 1.77
C MET A 126 0.85 -10.23 2.91
N ALA A 127 -0.44 -10.56 2.79
CA ALA A 127 -1.47 -10.15 3.74
C ALA A 127 -1.44 -10.96 5.04
N SER A 128 -0.88 -12.17 5.02
CA SER A 128 -0.75 -13.00 6.22
C SER A 128 0.22 -14.15 6.01
N ALA A 129 0.78 -14.67 7.09
CA ALA A 129 1.66 -15.84 7.10
C ALA A 129 1.17 -16.90 8.12
N PRO A 130 -0.01 -17.51 7.93
CA PRO A 130 -0.65 -18.37 8.95
C PRO A 130 0.13 -19.66 9.25
N ARG A 131 1.12 -20.01 8.43
CA ARG A 131 2.01 -21.17 8.64
C ARG A 131 3.32 -20.83 9.35
N ALA A 132 3.56 -19.54 9.64
CA ALA A 132 4.72 -19.14 10.42
C ALA A 132 4.53 -19.57 11.88
N THR A 133 5.36 -20.49 12.35
CA THR A 133 5.37 -20.99 13.72
C THR A 133 6.75 -20.80 14.34
N GLY A 134 6.80 -20.30 15.58
CA GLY A 134 8.06 -19.93 16.21
C GLY A 134 8.81 -18.80 15.50
N ILE A 135 9.89 -18.35 16.07
CA ILE A 135 10.71 -17.27 15.46
C ILE A 135 11.37 -17.74 14.16
N ASP A 136 11.77 -18.98 14.06
CA ASP A 136 12.31 -19.54 12.83
C ASP A 136 11.29 -19.53 11.68
N GLY A 137 10.00 -19.67 11.99
CA GLY A 137 8.92 -19.52 10.99
C GLY A 137 8.86 -18.11 10.42
N TRP A 138 8.96 -17.12 11.28
CA TRP A 138 8.97 -15.71 10.88
C TRP A 138 10.25 -15.32 10.12
N GLN A 139 11.40 -15.91 10.50
CA GLN A 139 12.63 -15.71 9.73
C GLN A 139 12.48 -16.26 8.30
N ARG A 140 11.87 -17.46 8.13
CA ARG A 140 11.60 -18.00 6.78
C ARG A 140 10.67 -17.09 5.96
N VAL A 141 9.69 -16.43 6.59
CA VAL A 141 8.85 -15.42 5.90
C VAL A 141 9.69 -14.23 5.44
N ALA A 142 10.59 -13.74 6.29
CA ALA A 142 11.50 -12.66 5.94
C ALA A 142 12.43 -13.04 4.77
N ASP A 143 12.98 -14.26 4.79
CA ASP A 143 13.83 -14.80 3.73
C ASP A 143 13.06 -14.92 2.40
N GLN A 144 11.81 -15.40 2.46
CA GLN A 144 10.92 -15.49 1.30
C GLN A 144 10.65 -14.11 0.70
N LEU A 145 10.25 -13.14 1.52
CA LEU A 145 10.02 -11.76 1.06
C LEU A 145 11.28 -11.14 0.45
N SER A 146 12.44 -11.40 1.03
CA SER A 146 13.72 -10.93 0.50
C SER A 146 14.03 -11.52 -0.88
N SER A 147 13.77 -12.82 -1.06
CA SER A 147 13.92 -13.49 -2.35
C SER A 147 12.95 -12.95 -3.41
N ILE A 148 11.68 -12.71 -3.02
CA ILE A 148 10.66 -12.14 -3.90
C ILE A 148 11.01 -10.71 -4.29
N ALA A 149 11.49 -9.89 -3.36
CA ALA A 149 11.93 -8.52 -3.65
C ALA A 149 13.02 -8.50 -4.74
N GLN A 150 13.99 -9.42 -4.67
CA GLN A 150 15.02 -9.55 -5.71
C GLN A 150 14.45 -9.91 -7.08
N GLN A 151 13.41 -10.77 -7.14
CA GLN A 151 12.75 -11.17 -8.38
C GLN A 151 11.89 -10.05 -8.97
N LEU A 152 11.22 -9.25 -8.13
CA LEU A 152 10.32 -8.18 -8.55
C LEU A 152 11.06 -6.90 -8.96
N LYS A 153 12.22 -6.64 -8.39
CA LYS A 153 13.01 -5.42 -8.61
C LYS A 153 13.31 -5.13 -10.09
N PRO A 154 13.77 -6.10 -10.92
CA PRO A 154 14.00 -5.86 -12.36
C PRO A 154 12.73 -5.50 -13.13
N LEU A 155 11.55 -5.82 -12.59
CA LEU A 155 10.23 -5.52 -13.17
C LEU A 155 9.69 -4.16 -12.72
N GLY A 156 10.44 -3.40 -11.91
CA GLY A 156 9.96 -2.17 -11.29
C GLY A 156 8.87 -2.38 -10.25
N MET A 157 8.75 -3.60 -9.71
CA MET A 157 7.76 -3.98 -8.71
C MET A 157 8.41 -4.19 -7.35
N ALA A 158 7.57 -4.15 -6.31
CA ALA A 158 7.95 -4.36 -4.92
C ALA A 158 7.13 -5.48 -4.28
N THR A 159 7.57 -5.92 -3.11
CA THR A 159 6.80 -6.76 -2.20
C THR A 159 6.83 -6.19 -0.79
N GLY A 160 5.95 -6.68 0.05
CA GLY A 160 5.88 -6.27 1.45
C GLY A 160 5.08 -7.23 2.30
N TYR A 161 4.92 -6.84 3.54
CA TYR A 161 4.13 -7.56 4.54
C TYR A 161 3.11 -6.63 5.17
N HIS A 162 1.87 -7.10 5.32
CA HIS A 162 0.81 -6.46 6.07
C HIS A 162 0.61 -7.16 7.42
N ASN A 163 0.60 -6.39 8.49
CA ASN A 163 0.48 -6.94 9.84
C ASN A 163 -0.97 -7.13 10.30
N HIS A 164 -1.13 -8.13 11.17
CA HIS A 164 -2.29 -8.35 12.02
C HIS A 164 -1.86 -8.36 13.48
N GLN A 165 -2.72 -8.80 14.39
CA GLN A 165 -2.44 -8.84 15.83
C GLN A 165 -1.33 -9.82 16.20
N ILE A 166 -1.24 -10.94 15.46
CA ILE A 166 -0.32 -12.04 15.81
C ILE A 166 1.14 -11.63 15.67
N GLU A 167 1.46 -10.75 14.74
CA GLU A 167 2.83 -10.28 14.50
C GLU A 167 3.33 -9.31 15.58
N TRP A 168 2.43 -8.75 16.37
CA TRP A 168 2.75 -7.87 17.49
C TRP A 168 2.95 -8.59 18.82
N ARG A 169 2.44 -9.82 18.95
CA ARG A 169 2.58 -10.63 20.14
C ARG A 169 3.95 -11.31 20.16
N GLU A 170 4.58 -11.32 21.33
CA GLU A 170 5.88 -11.99 21.47
C GLU A 170 5.75 -13.51 21.30
N VAL A 171 6.70 -14.06 20.56
CA VAL A 171 6.92 -15.48 20.35
C VAL A 171 8.39 -15.72 20.68
N GLU A 172 8.67 -16.62 21.65
CA GLU A 172 10.05 -16.92 22.08
C GLU A 172 10.86 -15.67 22.47
N GLY A 173 10.20 -14.70 23.12
CA GLY A 173 10.82 -13.44 23.56
C GLY A 173 11.14 -12.43 22.45
N LYS A 174 10.62 -12.61 21.24
CA LYS A 174 10.76 -11.67 20.12
C LYS A 174 9.41 -11.41 19.48
N ARG A 175 9.21 -10.20 19.01
CA ARG A 175 8.02 -9.81 18.28
C ARG A 175 8.21 -10.10 16.78
N PRO A 176 7.32 -10.88 16.14
CA PRO A 176 7.41 -11.20 14.70
C PRO A 176 7.60 -9.99 13.79
N MET A 177 6.91 -8.86 14.04
CA MET A 177 7.12 -7.64 13.26
C MET A 177 8.57 -7.14 13.31
N ASP A 178 9.24 -7.24 14.45
CA ASP A 178 10.65 -6.86 14.56
C ASP A 178 11.56 -7.83 13.79
N VAL A 179 11.22 -9.13 13.79
CA VAL A 179 11.94 -10.15 13.00
C VAL A 179 11.80 -9.86 11.52
N LEU A 180 10.59 -9.57 11.04
CA LEU A 180 10.33 -9.18 9.64
C LEU A 180 11.07 -7.90 9.24
N ALA A 181 11.00 -6.87 10.09
CA ALA A 181 11.67 -5.60 9.82
C ALA A 181 13.20 -5.73 9.77
N ALA A 182 13.79 -6.53 10.68
CA ALA A 182 15.24 -6.76 10.73
C ALA A 182 15.72 -7.74 9.65
N GLY A 183 14.92 -8.76 9.33
CA GLY A 183 15.26 -9.84 8.39
C GLY A 183 15.03 -9.53 6.92
N THR A 184 14.45 -8.36 6.58
CA THR A 184 14.15 -8.00 5.18
C THR A 184 14.92 -6.76 4.74
N PRO A 185 15.32 -6.66 3.44
CA PRO A 185 15.89 -5.46 2.84
C PRO A 185 14.99 -4.22 3.02
N LYS A 186 15.59 -3.03 2.93
CA LYS A 186 14.88 -1.76 3.15
C LYS A 186 13.83 -1.44 2.07
N ASP A 187 13.91 -2.06 0.91
CA ASP A 187 12.94 -1.95 -0.18
C ASP A 187 11.74 -2.92 -0.04
N VAL A 188 11.75 -3.82 0.93
CA VAL A 188 10.56 -4.58 1.34
C VAL A 188 9.64 -3.67 2.14
N ILE A 189 8.42 -3.50 1.67
CA ILE A 189 7.40 -2.63 2.26
C ILE A 189 6.90 -3.23 3.58
N LEU A 190 6.82 -2.41 4.61
CA LEU A 190 6.08 -2.72 5.83
C LEU A 190 4.74 -1.98 5.75
N GLN A 191 3.74 -2.62 5.14
CA GLN A 191 2.39 -2.07 5.09
C GLN A 191 1.79 -2.15 6.48
N PHE A 192 1.39 -1.00 7.02
CA PHE A 192 1.10 -0.87 8.44
C PHE A 192 -0.40 -0.78 8.72
N ASP A 193 -0.96 -1.80 9.38
CA ASP A 193 -2.30 -1.75 9.95
C ASP A 193 -2.24 -1.19 11.38
N VAL A 194 -2.89 -0.04 11.56
CA VAL A 194 -2.90 0.70 12.83
C VAL A 194 -3.80 0.02 13.86
N GLY A 195 -4.97 -0.45 13.44
CA GLY A 195 -5.96 -1.02 14.35
C GLY A 195 -5.46 -2.29 15.04
N THR A 196 -4.80 -3.16 14.28
CA THR A 196 -4.27 -4.42 14.82
C THR A 196 -3.04 -4.20 15.72
N CYS A 197 -2.28 -3.13 15.49
CA CYS A 197 -1.22 -2.68 16.40
C CYS A 197 -1.81 -2.19 17.73
N LEU A 198 -2.84 -1.35 17.68
CA LEU A 198 -3.49 -0.78 18.87
C LEU A 198 -4.21 -1.84 19.72
N GLU A 199 -4.89 -2.80 19.10
CA GLU A 199 -5.62 -3.88 19.80
C GLU A 199 -4.73 -4.61 20.80
N VAL A 200 -3.48 -4.82 20.48
CA VAL A 200 -2.53 -5.51 21.36
C VAL A 200 -1.72 -4.57 22.26
N GLY A 201 -2.06 -3.27 22.26
CA GLY A 201 -1.39 -2.27 23.09
C GLY A 201 0.00 -1.87 22.61
N ALA A 202 0.35 -2.14 21.35
CA ALA A 202 1.61 -1.69 20.78
C ALA A 202 1.52 -0.19 20.39
N ASP A 203 2.68 0.48 20.39
CA ASP A 203 2.76 1.92 20.07
C ASP A 203 2.99 2.12 18.57
N PRO A 204 2.01 2.66 17.82
CA PRO A 204 2.11 2.89 16.39
C PRO A 204 3.17 3.93 16.05
N ILE A 205 3.35 4.97 16.88
CA ILE A 205 4.30 6.05 16.62
C ILE A 205 5.74 5.55 16.80
N ALA A 206 5.98 4.78 17.86
CA ALA A 206 7.28 4.16 18.09
C ALA A 206 7.66 3.24 16.92
N TRP A 207 6.71 2.43 16.42
CA TRP A 207 6.93 1.55 15.28
C TRP A 207 7.28 2.30 14.00
N ILE A 208 6.50 3.34 13.67
CA ILE A 208 6.74 4.19 12.50
C ILE A 208 8.15 4.78 12.54
N ASN A 209 8.52 5.37 13.68
CA ASN A 209 9.82 6.01 13.86
C ASN A 209 11.00 5.03 13.82
N ALA A 210 10.81 3.78 14.21
CA ALA A 210 11.81 2.73 14.12
C ALA A 210 12.04 2.21 12.68
N ASN A 211 11.11 2.47 11.75
CA ASN A 211 11.13 1.93 10.39
C ASN A 211 11.08 3.03 9.31
N PRO A 212 12.03 3.98 9.31
CA PRO A 212 12.00 5.12 8.41
C PRO A 212 12.03 4.69 6.94
N GLY A 213 11.14 5.30 6.13
CA GLY A 213 11.04 5.10 4.68
C GLY A 213 10.45 3.77 4.23
N ARG A 214 10.04 2.90 5.16
CA ARG A 214 9.54 1.55 4.83
C ARG A 214 8.01 1.42 4.85
N ILE A 215 7.31 2.38 5.46
CA ILE A 215 5.84 2.36 5.60
C ILE A 215 5.24 3.10 4.42
N LYS A 216 5.18 2.42 3.25
CA LYS A 216 4.69 3.01 2.00
C LYS A 216 3.17 3.16 1.96
N SER A 217 2.46 2.32 2.70
CA SER A 217 1.01 2.38 2.88
C SER A 217 0.61 2.12 4.31
N VAL A 218 -0.48 2.76 4.72
CA VAL A 218 -1.08 2.61 6.05
C VAL A 218 -2.52 2.19 5.88
N HIS A 219 -2.89 1.08 6.52
CA HIS A 219 -4.29 0.70 6.68
C HIS A 219 -4.90 1.51 7.81
N CYS A 220 -5.80 2.39 7.41
CA CYS A 220 -6.58 3.24 8.29
C CYS A 220 -7.76 2.44 8.84
N LYS A 221 -7.44 1.41 9.61
CA LYS A 221 -8.36 0.58 10.37
C LYS A 221 -8.39 1.10 11.80
N ASP A 222 -9.55 1.50 12.26
CA ASP A 222 -9.69 2.00 13.62
C ASP A 222 -10.13 0.88 14.58
N TRP A 223 -9.87 1.09 15.85
CA TRP A 223 -10.19 0.16 16.92
C TRP A 223 -10.53 0.90 18.21
N SER A 224 -11.38 0.32 19.04
CA SER A 224 -11.59 0.80 20.40
C SER A 224 -11.88 -0.35 21.37
N ALA A 225 -11.48 -0.18 22.64
CA ALA A 225 -11.61 -1.23 23.65
C ALA A 225 -13.06 -1.71 23.89
N GLY A 226 -14.05 -0.85 23.63
CA GLY A 226 -15.46 -1.17 23.87
C GLY A 226 -16.17 -1.85 22.71
N THR A 227 -15.78 -1.55 21.47
CA THR A 227 -16.46 -2.00 20.24
C THR A 227 -15.56 -2.78 19.28
N GLY A 228 -14.28 -2.95 19.63
CA GLY A 228 -13.30 -3.60 18.74
C GLY A 228 -13.17 -2.85 17.42
N TYR A 229 -13.25 -3.57 16.32
CA TYR A 229 -13.24 -3.03 14.94
C TYR A 229 -14.64 -2.58 14.45
N ASN A 230 -15.69 -2.70 15.28
CA ASN A 230 -17.02 -2.23 14.91
C ASN A 230 -17.16 -0.71 15.11
N VAL A 231 -16.20 0.01 14.58
CA VAL A 231 -16.06 1.46 14.66
C VAL A 231 -15.59 1.98 13.31
N PRO A 232 -16.25 3.02 12.74
CA PRO A 232 -15.77 3.65 11.52
C PRO A 232 -14.40 4.30 11.73
N PHE A 233 -13.62 4.40 10.68
CA PHE A 233 -12.38 5.18 10.72
C PHE A 233 -12.63 6.59 11.29
N GLY A 234 -11.77 7.01 12.21
CA GLY A 234 -11.81 8.31 12.86
C GLY A 234 -12.75 8.43 14.05
N GLU A 235 -13.43 7.34 14.43
CA GLU A 235 -14.34 7.28 15.58
C GLU A 235 -13.83 6.34 16.69
N GLY A 236 -12.67 5.71 16.48
CA GLY A 236 -12.03 4.82 17.43
C GLY A 236 -11.03 5.51 18.34
N ALA A 237 -10.06 4.75 18.81
CA ALA A 237 -9.05 5.22 19.78
C ALA A 237 -7.71 5.58 19.12
N ALA A 238 -7.57 5.42 17.81
CA ALA A 238 -6.30 5.70 17.14
C ALA A 238 -5.97 7.20 17.14
N PRO A 239 -4.74 7.59 17.54
CA PRO A 239 -4.31 9.00 17.53
C PRO A 239 -3.93 9.44 16.10
N TRP A 240 -4.92 9.47 15.18
CA TRP A 240 -4.71 9.62 13.73
C TRP A 240 -3.85 10.81 13.36
N LYS A 241 -4.04 11.96 14.01
CA LYS A 241 -3.22 13.15 13.70
C LYS A 241 -1.73 12.90 13.93
N ALA A 242 -1.38 12.31 15.07
CA ALA A 242 0.01 11.98 15.39
C ALA A 242 0.56 10.86 14.48
N ILE A 243 -0.30 9.91 14.07
CA ILE A 243 0.08 8.85 13.12
C ILE A 243 0.39 9.47 11.75
N PHE A 244 -0.48 10.34 11.21
CA PHE A 244 -0.24 11.05 9.95
C PHE A 244 1.06 11.83 9.98
N ASP A 245 1.29 12.63 11.05
CA ASP A 245 2.52 13.39 11.22
C ASP A 245 3.76 12.49 11.22
N ALA A 246 3.70 11.33 11.87
CA ALA A 246 4.81 10.39 11.94
C ALA A 246 5.08 9.69 10.60
N VAL A 247 4.04 9.17 9.92
CA VAL A 247 4.24 8.42 8.66
C VAL A 247 4.65 9.35 7.51
N GLU A 248 4.15 10.59 7.49
CA GLU A 248 4.49 11.58 6.47
C GLU A 248 5.90 12.15 6.69
N LYS A 249 6.32 12.30 7.94
CA LYS A 249 7.66 12.81 8.29
C LYS A 249 8.74 11.71 8.20
N THR A 250 8.44 10.52 8.68
CA THR A 250 9.44 9.47 8.93
C THR A 250 9.14 8.19 8.15
N GLY A 251 7.89 7.74 8.11
CA GLY A 251 7.49 6.45 7.55
C GLY A 251 7.67 6.34 6.03
N GLY A 252 7.52 7.46 5.32
CA GLY A 252 7.65 7.51 3.86
C GLY A 252 6.40 7.06 3.13
N VAL A 253 5.22 7.36 3.69
CA VAL A 253 3.91 6.98 3.16
C VAL A 253 3.66 7.57 1.77
N GLU A 254 3.12 6.77 0.90
CA GLU A 254 2.77 7.13 -0.49
C GLU A 254 1.24 7.15 -0.70
N TYR A 255 0.49 6.36 0.06
CA TYR A 255 -0.97 6.33 0.05
C TYR A 255 -1.52 5.74 1.34
N TYR A 256 -2.77 6.07 1.63
CA TYR A 256 -3.53 5.51 2.75
C TYR A 256 -4.64 4.60 2.24
N LEU A 257 -5.00 3.59 3.01
CA LEU A 257 -6.07 2.65 2.69
C LEU A 257 -7.03 2.56 3.89
N VAL A 258 -8.23 3.06 3.73
CA VAL A 258 -9.29 2.81 4.70
C VAL A 258 -9.61 1.33 4.69
N GLU A 259 -9.73 0.72 5.87
CA GLU A 259 -10.20 -0.64 6.04
C GLU A 259 -11.25 -0.70 7.14
N GLN A 260 -12.43 -1.25 6.80
CA GLN A 260 -13.55 -1.41 7.74
C GLN A 260 -14.34 -2.67 7.39
N GLU A 261 -14.25 -3.70 8.23
CA GLU A 261 -14.70 -5.05 7.92
C GLU A 261 -16.12 -5.37 8.40
N THR A 262 -16.76 -4.49 9.17
CA THR A 262 -18.03 -4.75 9.83
C THR A 262 -19.22 -4.05 9.19
N GLY A 263 -19.03 -3.43 8.04
CA GLY A 263 -20.07 -2.67 7.33
C GLY A 263 -21.32 -3.49 7.00
N ALA A 264 -21.15 -4.76 6.63
CA ALA A 264 -22.28 -5.65 6.34
C ALA A 264 -23.22 -5.85 7.51
N GLN A 265 -22.71 -5.84 8.77
CA GLN A 265 -23.49 -5.96 10.00
C GLN A 265 -23.98 -4.60 10.53
N SER A 266 -23.50 -3.49 9.96
CA SER A 266 -23.68 -2.13 10.49
C SER A 266 -24.38 -1.20 9.50
N GLY A 267 -25.34 -1.69 8.74
CA GLY A 267 -26.16 -0.89 7.82
C GLY A 267 -25.68 -0.88 6.36
N GLY A 268 -24.71 -1.72 6.02
CA GLY A 268 -24.20 -1.91 4.65
C GLY A 268 -22.74 -1.45 4.47
N GLU A 269 -22.03 -2.16 3.60
CA GLU A 269 -20.61 -1.90 3.36
C GLU A 269 -20.38 -0.53 2.69
N LEU A 270 -21.13 -0.22 1.63
CA LEU A 270 -20.97 1.06 0.91
C LEU A 270 -21.29 2.30 1.77
N PRO A 271 -22.39 2.36 2.52
CA PRO A 271 -22.62 3.45 3.47
C PRO A 271 -21.52 3.58 4.53
N MET A 272 -21.00 2.46 5.01
CA MET A 272 -19.95 2.44 6.03
C MET A 272 -18.64 3.03 5.49
N VAL A 273 -18.18 2.61 4.33
CA VAL A 273 -16.95 3.15 3.76
C VAL A 273 -17.10 4.60 3.31
N GLN A 274 -18.32 5.03 2.92
CA GLN A 274 -18.59 6.45 2.69
C GLN A 274 -18.41 7.26 3.98
N ARG A 275 -18.94 6.80 5.11
CA ARG A 275 -18.76 7.44 6.44
C ARG A 275 -17.26 7.53 6.81
N CYS A 276 -16.52 6.48 6.57
CA CYS A 276 -15.06 6.47 6.79
C CYS A 276 -14.36 7.54 5.96
N LEU A 277 -14.71 7.69 4.68
CA LEU A 277 -14.15 8.72 3.81
C LEU A 277 -14.53 10.13 4.26
N ASP A 278 -15.76 10.32 4.72
CA ASP A 278 -16.22 11.62 5.25
C ASP A 278 -15.44 12.00 6.53
N ASN A 279 -15.16 11.03 7.38
CA ASN A 279 -14.31 11.21 8.57
C ASN A 279 -12.85 11.49 8.19
N TRP A 280 -12.33 10.80 7.16
CA TRP A 280 -11.01 11.11 6.60
C TRP A 280 -10.91 12.58 6.19
N LYS A 281 -11.88 13.06 5.40
CA LYS A 281 -11.91 14.45 4.94
C LYS A 281 -11.92 15.46 6.09
N LYS A 282 -12.67 15.16 7.17
CA LYS A 282 -12.71 16.00 8.38
C LYS A 282 -11.38 16.02 9.13
N LEU A 283 -10.69 14.87 9.25
CA LEU A 283 -9.43 14.77 9.96
C LEU A 283 -8.26 15.42 9.19
N ARG A 284 -8.39 15.54 7.86
CA ARG A 284 -7.36 16.11 6.98
C ARG A 284 -7.65 17.55 6.55
N ALA A 285 -8.81 18.11 6.93
CA ALA A 285 -9.16 19.52 6.70
C ALA A 285 -8.40 20.43 7.65
#